data_d31cae98eb5309207e6e6eb30ce8aa2c
#
_entry.id   d31cae98eb5309207e6e6eb30ce8aa2c
#
_cell.length_a   1.000
_cell.length_b   1.000
_cell.length_c   1.000
_cell.angle_alpha   90.00
_cell.angle_beta   90.00
_cell.angle_gamma   90.00
#
_symmetry.space_group_name_H-M   'P 1'
#
loop_
_entity.id
_entity.type
_entity.pdbx_description
1 polymer ?
#
loop_
_entity_poly.entity_id
_entity_poly.type
_entity_poly.pdbx_seq_one_letter_code
_entity_poly.pdbx_strand_id
1 'polypeptide(L)'
;MILEVLGKNNRAMTATEINASLGLPKQTVHRLCATLEKENFLTRQGNSKRYLPARRLRDLGAGLLYTSRDHITRRQILKNVAEQVRETVNFAVPEDNGMSYIDRVETDWAFRIQLPIGTNVPFHCTASGKCFLSSLKKKEINGILSSIKLEAITEKTHVTPEGLMQELNQIKKQGYALDREEFMEGMIAIAVPIKDRDHRFVGALAFHGPTQRISIENAVARKEILLSASQKLQEHLF
;
A
#
# COMPACT_ATOMS: atom_id res chain seq x y z
N MET A 1 2.74 -23.82 -0.62
CA MET A 1 2.34 -24.27 -2.00
C MET A 1 1.02 -23.62 -2.47
N ILE A 2 -0.20 -23.96 -1.97
CA ILE A 2 -1.47 -23.33 -2.44
C ILE A 2 -1.46 -21.83 -2.22
N LEU A 3 -1.09 -21.37 -1.03
CA LEU A 3 -1.03 -19.94 -0.68
C LEU A 3 0.01 -19.19 -1.51
N GLU A 4 1.14 -19.81 -1.80
CA GLU A 4 2.20 -19.24 -2.65
C GLU A 4 1.73 -19.07 -4.11
N VAL A 5 1.01 -20.07 -4.65
CA VAL A 5 0.43 -19.96 -6.00
C VAL A 5 -0.54 -18.78 -6.08
N LEU A 6 -1.42 -18.64 -5.08
CA LEU A 6 -2.36 -17.52 -5.01
C LEU A 6 -1.66 -16.18 -4.80
N GLY A 7 -0.63 -16.15 -3.94
CA GLY A 7 0.18 -14.95 -3.70
C GLY A 7 0.95 -14.46 -4.94
N LYS A 8 1.43 -15.39 -5.78
CA LYS A 8 2.12 -15.05 -7.05
C LYS A 8 1.18 -14.56 -8.15
N ASN A 9 -0.07 -15.01 -8.16
CA ASN A 9 -0.99 -14.78 -9.29
C ASN A 9 -2.00 -13.66 -9.05
N ASN A 10 -1.88 -12.76 -8.20
CA ASN A 10 -2.72 -11.57 -7.95
C ASN A 10 -4.14 -11.59 -8.58
N ARG A 11 -4.81 -12.75 -8.59
CA ARG A 11 -6.16 -12.98 -9.10
C ARG A 11 -6.84 -14.15 -8.40
N ALA A 12 -8.17 -14.14 -8.40
CA ALA A 12 -8.94 -15.27 -7.93
C ALA A 12 -8.74 -16.49 -8.82
N MET A 13 -8.50 -17.67 -8.23
CA MET A 13 -8.23 -18.92 -8.92
C MET A 13 -9.11 -20.06 -8.43
N THR A 14 -9.57 -20.92 -9.33
CA THR A 14 -10.22 -22.19 -8.98
C THR A 14 -9.19 -23.18 -8.44
N ALA A 15 -9.65 -24.19 -7.68
CA ALA A 15 -8.77 -25.28 -7.23
C ALA A 15 -8.05 -25.99 -8.39
N THR A 16 -8.68 -26.06 -9.56
CA THR A 16 -8.09 -26.66 -10.77
C THR A 16 -6.97 -25.78 -11.33
N GLU A 17 -7.16 -24.46 -11.40
CA GLU A 17 -6.11 -23.51 -11.83
C GLU A 17 -4.92 -23.51 -10.87
N ILE A 18 -5.18 -23.57 -9.55
CA ILE A 18 -4.13 -23.70 -8.53
C ILE A 18 -3.35 -25.00 -8.74
N ASN A 19 -4.07 -26.09 -8.99
CA ASN A 19 -3.45 -27.41 -9.17
C ASN A 19 -2.61 -27.52 -10.45
N ALA A 20 -2.87 -26.73 -11.47
CA ALA A 20 -2.04 -26.69 -12.68
C ALA A 20 -0.56 -26.38 -12.39
N SER A 21 -0.30 -25.61 -11.31
CA SER A 21 1.07 -25.30 -10.85
C SER A 21 1.63 -26.30 -9.82
N LEU A 22 0.79 -27.18 -9.25
CA LEU A 22 1.18 -28.05 -8.13
C LEU A 22 1.33 -29.51 -8.54
N GLY A 23 0.57 -29.96 -9.56
CA GLY A 23 0.59 -31.36 -10.03
C GLY A 23 0.09 -32.38 -9.02
N LEU A 24 -0.72 -32.00 -8.03
CA LEU A 24 -1.22 -32.88 -6.98
C LEU A 24 -2.53 -33.59 -7.43
N PRO A 25 -2.94 -34.71 -6.77
CA PRO A 25 -4.25 -35.28 -6.99
C PRO A 25 -5.37 -34.23 -6.79
N LYS A 26 -6.30 -34.11 -7.74
CA LYS A 26 -7.37 -33.08 -7.74
C LYS A 26 -8.14 -33.03 -6.41
N GLN A 27 -8.52 -34.20 -5.86
CA GLN A 27 -9.25 -34.29 -4.59
C GLN A 27 -8.45 -33.70 -3.41
N THR A 28 -7.13 -33.89 -3.42
CA THR A 28 -6.23 -33.35 -2.38
C THR A 28 -6.26 -31.84 -2.39
N VAL A 29 -6.13 -31.21 -3.59
CA VAL A 29 -6.15 -29.73 -3.70
C VAL A 29 -7.51 -29.18 -3.31
N HIS A 30 -8.61 -29.81 -3.75
CA HIS A 30 -9.96 -29.39 -3.34
C HIS A 30 -10.14 -29.44 -1.81
N ARG A 31 -9.71 -30.53 -1.16
CA ARG A 31 -9.78 -30.67 0.29
C ARG A 31 -8.93 -29.63 1.03
N LEU A 32 -7.70 -29.40 0.54
CA LEU A 32 -6.83 -28.39 1.12
C LEU A 32 -7.39 -26.96 0.97
N CYS A 33 -7.93 -26.62 -0.20
CA CYS A 33 -8.58 -25.34 -0.38
C CYS A 33 -9.79 -25.17 0.56
N ALA A 34 -10.62 -26.21 0.71
CA ALA A 34 -11.75 -26.18 1.62
C ALA A 34 -11.31 -26.04 3.11
N THR A 35 -10.22 -26.71 3.50
CA THR A 35 -9.65 -26.54 4.84
C THR A 35 -9.14 -25.12 5.05
N LEU A 36 -8.38 -24.56 4.10
CA LEU A 36 -7.88 -23.19 4.18
C LEU A 36 -9.02 -22.15 4.18
N GLU A 37 -10.12 -22.42 3.48
CA GLU A 37 -11.32 -21.60 3.51
C GLU A 37 -11.99 -21.65 4.90
N LYS A 38 -12.17 -22.85 5.47
CA LYS A 38 -12.72 -23.04 6.82
C LYS A 38 -11.88 -22.34 7.89
N GLU A 39 -10.57 -22.35 7.73
CA GLU A 39 -9.61 -21.69 8.65
C GLU A 39 -9.45 -20.19 8.34
N ASN A 40 -10.24 -19.61 7.43
CA ASN A 40 -10.19 -18.21 7.03
C ASN A 40 -8.85 -17.73 6.44
N PHE A 41 -8.02 -18.63 5.90
CA PHE A 41 -6.85 -18.26 5.10
C PHE A 41 -7.22 -17.96 3.65
N LEU A 42 -8.29 -18.59 3.15
CA LEU A 42 -8.88 -18.32 1.83
C LEU A 42 -10.31 -17.85 1.97
N THR A 43 -10.78 -17.09 1.00
CA THR A 43 -12.18 -16.71 0.82
C THR A 43 -12.58 -16.90 -0.62
N ARG A 44 -13.88 -16.97 -0.90
CA ARG A 44 -14.39 -17.04 -2.28
C ARG A 44 -14.67 -15.66 -2.83
N GLN A 45 -14.45 -15.51 -4.14
CA GLN A 45 -14.84 -14.30 -4.84
C GLN A 45 -16.36 -14.35 -5.12
N GLY A 46 -17.16 -13.72 -4.25
CA GLY A 46 -18.62 -13.80 -4.32
C GLY A 46 -19.12 -15.24 -4.30
N ASN A 47 -20.11 -15.56 -5.12
CA ASN A 47 -20.67 -16.91 -5.26
C ASN A 47 -19.88 -17.82 -6.23
N SER A 48 -18.67 -17.44 -6.62
CA SER A 48 -17.86 -18.22 -7.55
C SER A 48 -17.07 -19.33 -6.85
N LYS A 49 -16.58 -20.31 -7.65
CA LYS A 49 -15.67 -21.36 -7.17
C LYS A 49 -14.19 -20.89 -7.13
N ARG A 50 -13.95 -19.58 -7.17
CA ARG A 50 -12.60 -18.99 -7.19
C ARG A 50 -12.19 -18.54 -5.81
N TYR A 51 -11.01 -18.91 -5.40
CA TYR A 51 -10.39 -18.57 -4.12
C TYR A 51 -9.51 -17.33 -4.22
N LEU A 52 -9.51 -16.54 -3.16
CA LEU A 52 -8.63 -15.40 -2.90
C LEU A 52 -7.98 -15.56 -1.52
N PRO A 53 -6.81 -14.96 -1.27
CA PRO A 53 -6.28 -14.79 0.07
C PRO A 53 -7.27 -14.03 0.95
N ALA A 54 -7.63 -14.59 2.10
CA ALA A 54 -8.52 -13.94 3.05
C ALA A 54 -7.77 -12.97 3.98
N ARG A 55 -8.51 -12.17 4.75
CA ARG A 55 -7.96 -11.17 5.67
C ARG A 55 -6.93 -11.76 6.64
N ARG A 56 -7.23 -12.93 7.23
CA ARG A 56 -6.31 -13.60 8.18
C ARG A 56 -4.90 -13.81 7.60
N LEU A 57 -4.78 -14.09 6.30
CA LEU A 57 -3.47 -14.25 5.65
C LEU A 57 -2.74 -12.91 5.51
N ARG A 58 -3.48 -11.82 5.27
CA ARG A 58 -2.92 -10.46 5.23
C ARG A 58 -2.43 -10.02 6.62
N ASP A 59 -3.25 -10.26 7.65
CA ASP A 59 -2.91 -9.96 9.05
C ASP A 59 -1.65 -10.73 9.49
N LEU A 60 -1.55 -12.00 9.09
CA LEU A 60 -0.35 -12.81 9.33
C LEU A 60 0.88 -12.23 8.62
N GLY A 61 0.74 -11.85 7.36
CA GLY A 61 1.81 -11.22 6.57
C GLY A 61 2.28 -9.90 7.20
N ALA A 62 1.35 -9.05 7.62
CA ALA A 62 1.66 -7.82 8.36
C ALA A 62 2.40 -8.13 9.67
N GLY A 63 1.94 -9.12 10.45
CA GLY A 63 2.60 -9.56 11.69
C GLY A 63 4.03 -10.06 11.45
N LEU A 64 4.28 -10.78 10.37
CA LEU A 64 5.62 -11.25 10.00
C LEU A 64 6.55 -10.07 9.66
N LEU A 65 6.04 -9.02 9.01
CA LEU A 65 6.80 -7.79 8.76
C LEU A 65 7.20 -7.06 10.05
N TYR A 66 6.44 -7.21 11.14
CA TYR A 66 6.80 -6.65 12.45
C TYR A 66 7.85 -7.46 13.20
N THR A 67 7.84 -8.79 13.05
CA THR A 67 8.66 -9.69 13.89
C THR A 67 9.99 -10.08 13.24
N SER A 68 10.19 -9.81 11.94
CA SER A 68 11.41 -10.20 11.22
C SER A 68 12.59 -9.26 11.55
N ARG A 69 13.82 -9.77 11.38
CA ARG A 69 15.04 -8.94 11.42
C ARG A 69 14.96 -7.76 10.44
N ASP A 70 14.16 -7.87 9.41
CA ASP A 70 13.87 -6.85 8.40
C ASP A 70 13.23 -5.59 9.00
N HIS A 71 12.54 -5.71 10.15
CA HIS A 71 12.04 -4.56 10.90
C HIS A 71 13.18 -3.60 11.31
N ILE A 72 14.32 -4.13 11.77
CA ILE A 72 15.47 -3.31 12.20
C ILE A 72 16.04 -2.55 10.99
N THR A 73 16.27 -3.27 9.88
CA THR A 73 16.79 -2.68 8.64
C THR A 73 15.82 -1.66 8.05
N ARG A 74 14.53 -2.01 7.96
CA ARG A 74 13.49 -1.09 7.51
C ARG A 74 13.48 0.19 8.36
N ARG A 75 13.43 0.06 9.68
CA ARG A 75 13.41 1.21 10.59
C ARG A 75 14.66 2.09 10.46
N GLN A 76 15.84 1.49 10.22
CA GLN A 76 17.06 2.26 9.98
C GLN A 76 16.98 3.03 8.66
N ILE A 77 16.44 2.44 7.59
CA ILE A 77 16.21 3.12 6.31
C ILE A 77 15.26 4.31 6.50
N LEU A 78 14.13 4.11 7.22
CA LEU A 78 13.17 5.19 7.50
C LEU A 78 13.81 6.31 8.33
N LYS A 79 14.64 5.99 9.34
CA LYS A 79 15.38 6.98 10.12
C LYS A 79 16.30 7.82 9.24
N ASN A 80 17.09 7.18 8.39
CA ASN A 80 17.99 7.88 7.48
C ASN A 80 17.23 8.82 6.52
N VAL A 81 16.02 8.42 6.06
CA VAL A 81 15.17 9.30 5.25
C VAL A 81 14.68 10.49 6.11
N ALA A 82 14.16 10.22 7.32
CA ALA A 82 13.63 11.27 8.20
C ALA A 82 14.70 12.33 8.55
N GLU A 83 15.94 11.91 8.80
CA GLU A 83 17.08 12.79 9.05
C GLU A 83 17.36 13.70 7.84
N GLN A 84 17.30 13.17 6.62
CA GLN A 84 17.56 13.92 5.40
C GLN A 84 16.42 14.87 5.02
N VAL A 85 15.16 14.40 5.11
CA VAL A 85 14.00 15.22 4.75
C VAL A 85 13.54 16.13 5.89
N ARG A 86 13.94 15.84 7.13
CA ARG A 86 13.57 16.53 8.38
C ARG A 86 12.06 16.59 8.63
N GLU A 87 11.33 15.62 8.10
CA GLU A 87 9.88 15.47 8.25
C GLU A 87 9.53 14.04 8.62
N THR A 88 8.28 13.82 9.08
CA THR A 88 7.80 12.51 9.46
C THR A 88 7.70 11.58 8.25
N VAL A 89 8.30 10.39 8.38
CA VAL A 89 8.35 9.36 7.32
C VAL A 89 7.48 8.18 7.71
N ASN A 90 6.69 7.68 6.77
CA ASN A 90 5.80 6.55 6.95
C ASN A 90 6.08 5.46 5.92
N PHE A 91 6.00 4.21 6.37
CA PHE A 91 5.83 3.04 5.51
C PHE A 91 4.39 2.57 5.62
N ALA A 92 3.65 2.64 4.51
CA ALA A 92 2.24 2.33 4.44
C ALA A 92 1.96 1.15 3.52
N VAL A 93 1.03 0.28 3.90
CA VAL A 93 0.56 -0.85 3.08
C VAL A 93 -0.93 -0.73 2.81
N PRO A 94 -1.43 -1.24 1.66
CA PRO A 94 -2.85 -1.22 1.37
C PRO A 94 -3.60 -2.22 2.24
N GLU A 95 -4.73 -1.79 2.79
CA GLU A 95 -5.74 -2.60 3.46
C GLU A 95 -7.09 -2.49 2.73
N ASP A 96 -8.15 -3.03 3.32
CA ASP A 96 -9.47 -3.12 2.67
C ASP A 96 -10.06 -1.76 2.28
N ASN A 97 -9.88 -0.72 3.10
CA ASN A 97 -10.53 0.57 2.93
C ASN A 97 -9.58 1.76 2.85
N GLY A 98 -8.27 1.51 2.84
CA GLY A 98 -7.26 2.58 2.88
C GLY A 98 -5.85 2.05 2.99
N MET A 99 -4.92 2.96 3.30
CA MET A 99 -3.53 2.62 3.60
C MET A 99 -3.32 2.56 5.11
N SER A 100 -2.68 1.50 5.60
CA SER A 100 -2.29 1.36 7.01
C SER A 100 -0.82 1.71 7.22
N TYR A 101 -0.52 2.54 8.21
CA TYR A 101 0.86 2.85 8.61
C TYR A 101 1.42 1.71 9.46
N ILE A 102 2.32 0.90 8.89
CA ILE A 102 2.95 -0.22 9.59
C ILE A 102 4.30 0.14 10.22
N ASP A 103 4.92 1.22 9.78
CA ASP A 103 6.12 1.78 10.41
C ASP A 103 6.16 3.30 10.20
N ARG A 104 6.72 4.01 11.18
CA ARG A 104 6.74 5.47 11.20
C ARG A 104 7.95 5.98 11.98
N VAL A 105 8.62 6.98 11.43
CA VAL A 105 9.66 7.75 12.12
C VAL A 105 9.22 9.20 12.19
N GLU A 106 8.98 9.68 13.38
CA GLU A 106 8.61 11.07 13.65
C GLU A 106 9.85 11.95 13.78
N THR A 107 9.65 13.22 13.50
CA THR A 107 10.65 14.27 13.78
C THR A 107 10.47 14.82 15.19
N ASP A 108 11.52 15.49 15.70
CA ASP A 108 11.50 16.16 17.01
C ASP A 108 10.80 17.53 16.99
N TRP A 109 10.19 17.93 15.87
CA TRP A 109 9.45 19.19 15.81
C TRP A 109 8.27 19.19 16.78
N ALA A 110 8.16 20.26 17.56
CA ALA A 110 7.03 20.46 18.50
C ALA A 110 5.69 20.47 17.76
N PHE A 111 5.62 21.10 16.57
CA PHE A 111 4.47 21.06 15.68
C PHE A 111 4.68 19.99 14.62
N ARG A 112 4.01 18.85 14.79
CA ARG A 112 3.96 17.73 13.86
C ARG A 112 2.61 17.03 13.93
N ILE A 113 2.22 16.41 12.84
CA ILE A 113 1.00 15.64 12.78
C ILE A 113 1.27 14.23 13.34
N GLN A 114 0.51 13.87 14.36
CA GLN A 114 0.63 12.59 15.05
C GLN A 114 -0.47 11.64 14.61
N LEU A 115 -0.13 10.67 13.79
CA LEU A 115 -0.98 9.57 13.39
C LEU A 115 -0.29 8.27 13.85
N PRO A 116 -0.82 7.55 14.85
CA PRO A 116 -0.14 6.37 15.39
C PRO A 116 0.02 5.25 14.34
N ILE A 117 0.97 4.35 14.58
CA ILE A 117 1.09 3.10 13.81
C ILE A 117 -0.24 2.34 13.91
N GLY A 118 -0.69 1.75 12.80
CA GLY A 118 -2.00 1.13 12.67
C GLY A 118 -3.12 2.09 12.21
N THR A 119 -2.84 3.41 12.10
CA THR A 119 -3.82 4.34 11.51
C THR A 119 -4.09 3.96 10.06
N ASN A 120 -5.36 3.82 9.72
CA ASN A 120 -5.82 3.65 8.35
C ASN A 120 -6.19 5.03 7.77
N VAL A 121 -5.64 5.35 6.59
CA VAL A 121 -5.88 6.62 5.89
C VAL A 121 -6.49 6.37 4.52
N PRO A 122 -7.38 7.24 4.01
CA PRO A 122 -8.11 7.03 2.77
C PRO A 122 -7.19 6.91 1.54
N PHE A 123 -7.63 6.12 0.55
CA PHE A 123 -6.90 5.97 -0.72
C PHE A 123 -6.90 7.23 -1.58
N HIS A 124 -8.01 7.95 -1.64
CA HIS A 124 -8.26 8.97 -2.67
C HIS A 124 -7.61 10.32 -2.40
N CYS A 125 -7.27 10.64 -1.17
CA CYS A 125 -6.80 11.96 -0.75
C CYS A 125 -5.41 11.95 -0.08
N THR A 126 -4.77 10.79 0.06
CA THR A 126 -3.42 10.70 0.62
C THR A 126 -2.38 10.37 -0.45
N ALA A 127 -1.15 10.85 -0.30
CA ALA A 127 -0.07 10.53 -1.23
C ALA A 127 0.17 9.01 -1.34
N SER A 128 0.21 8.29 -0.21
CA SER A 128 0.37 6.82 -0.19
C SER A 128 -0.79 6.09 -0.86
N GLY A 129 -2.02 6.54 -0.62
CA GLY A 129 -3.23 5.95 -1.21
C GLY A 129 -3.31 6.15 -2.72
N LYS A 130 -3.07 7.37 -3.20
CA LYS A 130 -3.02 7.66 -4.65
C LYS A 130 -1.86 6.92 -5.32
N CYS A 131 -0.72 6.77 -4.65
CA CYS A 131 0.39 5.97 -5.11
C CYS A 131 -0.01 4.50 -5.32
N PHE A 132 -0.73 3.90 -4.36
CA PHE A 132 -1.30 2.56 -4.49
C PHE A 132 -2.30 2.46 -5.64
N LEU A 133 -3.32 3.32 -5.69
CA LEU A 133 -4.33 3.30 -6.75
C LEU A 133 -3.71 3.42 -8.14
N SER A 134 -2.68 4.27 -8.32
CA SER A 134 -1.99 4.44 -9.61
C SER A 134 -1.24 3.19 -10.09
N SER A 135 -0.94 2.25 -9.20
CA SER A 135 -0.26 0.98 -9.50
C SER A 135 -1.20 -0.09 -10.07
N LEU A 136 -2.51 0.11 -9.93
CA LEU A 136 -3.55 -0.83 -10.29
C LEU A 136 -3.97 -0.69 -11.76
N LYS A 137 -4.64 -1.74 -12.28
CA LYS A 137 -5.30 -1.68 -13.58
C LYS A 137 -6.61 -0.90 -13.47
N LYS A 138 -7.03 -0.24 -14.55
CA LYS A 138 -8.26 0.57 -14.60
C LYS A 138 -9.50 -0.16 -14.06
N LYS A 139 -9.64 -1.47 -14.35
CA LYS A 139 -10.75 -2.28 -13.84
C LYS A 139 -10.73 -2.42 -12.31
N GLU A 140 -9.54 -2.57 -11.72
CA GLU A 140 -9.35 -2.70 -10.26
C GLU A 140 -9.62 -1.36 -9.59
N ILE A 141 -9.10 -0.26 -10.16
CA ILE A 141 -9.40 1.11 -9.67
C ILE A 141 -10.91 1.33 -9.65
N ASN A 142 -11.61 1.07 -10.76
CA ASN A 142 -13.06 1.26 -10.83
C ASN A 142 -13.81 0.40 -9.79
N GLY A 143 -13.35 -0.83 -9.53
CA GLY A 143 -13.90 -1.69 -8.50
C GLY A 143 -13.75 -1.08 -7.09
N ILE A 144 -12.58 -0.53 -6.77
CA ILE A 144 -12.35 0.14 -5.48
C ILE A 144 -13.21 1.41 -5.39
N LEU A 145 -13.18 2.28 -6.41
CA LEU A 145 -13.92 3.53 -6.40
C LEU A 145 -15.44 3.34 -6.31
N SER A 146 -15.98 2.23 -6.79
CA SER A 146 -17.39 1.88 -6.62
C SER A 146 -17.74 1.37 -5.22
N SER A 147 -16.74 0.95 -4.43
CA SER A 147 -16.92 0.40 -3.08
C SER A 147 -16.60 1.38 -1.95
N ILE A 148 -15.94 2.50 -2.25
CA ILE A 148 -15.60 3.54 -1.29
C ILE A 148 -16.35 4.84 -1.60
N LYS A 149 -16.55 5.66 -0.59
CA LYS A 149 -17.06 7.03 -0.76
C LYS A 149 -15.87 7.98 -0.89
N LEU A 150 -15.86 8.83 -1.93
CA LEU A 150 -14.90 9.90 -2.08
C LEU A 150 -15.34 11.09 -1.22
N GLU A 151 -15.09 11.04 0.08
CA GLU A 151 -15.48 12.10 1.00
C GLU A 151 -14.61 13.34 0.81
N ALA A 152 -15.23 14.52 0.77
CA ALA A 152 -14.54 15.80 0.81
C ALA A 152 -14.00 16.01 2.23
N ILE A 153 -12.71 15.79 2.45
CA ILE A 153 -12.06 16.04 3.73
C ILE A 153 -11.58 17.49 3.82
N THR A 154 -11.13 18.03 2.70
CA THR A 154 -10.78 19.43 2.50
C THR A 154 -11.41 19.94 1.20
N GLU A 155 -11.33 21.23 0.93
CA GLU A 155 -11.75 21.81 -0.34
C GLU A 155 -10.92 21.32 -1.54
N LYS A 156 -9.70 20.78 -1.28
CA LYS A 156 -8.78 20.28 -2.30
C LYS A 156 -8.92 18.79 -2.58
N THR A 157 -9.75 18.09 -1.80
CA THR A 157 -9.96 16.64 -1.97
C THR A 157 -10.60 16.31 -3.32
N HIS A 158 -10.06 15.32 -4.02
CA HIS A 158 -10.71 14.77 -5.23
C HIS A 158 -11.99 14.02 -4.83
N VAL A 159 -13.14 14.55 -5.20
CA VAL A 159 -14.47 13.98 -4.88
C VAL A 159 -15.15 13.31 -6.07
N THR A 160 -14.54 13.35 -7.25
CA THR A 160 -15.07 12.71 -8.46
C THR A 160 -14.12 11.64 -8.99
N PRO A 161 -14.63 10.49 -9.46
CA PRO A 161 -13.81 9.46 -10.08
C PRO A 161 -12.97 9.97 -11.26
N GLU A 162 -13.51 10.87 -12.07
CA GLU A 162 -12.85 11.44 -13.25
C GLU A 162 -11.64 12.29 -12.86
N GLY A 163 -11.79 13.19 -11.88
CA GLY A 163 -10.71 14.05 -11.37
C GLY A 163 -9.59 13.20 -10.75
N LEU A 164 -9.97 12.20 -9.93
CA LEU A 164 -9.01 11.29 -9.34
C LEU A 164 -8.28 10.46 -10.41
N MET A 165 -8.99 9.95 -11.43
CA MET A 165 -8.35 9.18 -12.52
C MET A 165 -7.34 10.01 -13.32
N GLN A 166 -7.56 11.31 -13.51
CA GLN A 166 -6.58 12.19 -14.15
C GLN A 166 -5.30 12.29 -13.31
N GLU A 167 -5.43 12.51 -12.00
CA GLU A 167 -4.31 12.55 -11.06
C GLU A 167 -3.56 11.21 -11.03
N LEU A 168 -4.27 10.07 -10.98
CA LEU A 168 -3.65 8.74 -10.99
C LEU A 168 -2.86 8.46 -12.27
N ASN A 169 -3.33 8.92 -13.43
CA ASN A 169 -2.60 8.80 -14.69
C ASN A 169 -1.30 9.64 -14.68
N GLN A 170 -1.33 10.80 -14.06
CA GLN A 170 -0.13 11.64 -13.89
C GLN A 170 0.87 10.97 -12.94
N ILE A 171 0.41 10.48 -11.77
CA ILE A 171 1.24 9.75 -10.79
C ILE A 171 1.94 8.56 -11.45
N LYS A 172 1.22 7.79 -12.28
CA LYS A 172 1.78 6.65 -13.00
C LYS A 172 2.92 7.04 -13.95
N LYS A 173 2.84 8.22 -14.57
CA LYS A 173 3.87 8.72 -15.49
C LYS A 173 5.09 9.26 -14.75
N GLN A 174 4.87 9.99 -13.65
CA GLN A 174 5.94 10.67 -12.90
C GLN A 174 6.60 9.79 -11.83
N GLY A 175 5.96 8.69 -11.42
CA GLY A 175 6.52 7.71 -10.48
C GLY A 175 6.41 8.09 -8.99
N TYR A 176 5.73 9.18 -8.65
CA TYR A 176 5.44 9.60 -7.28
C TYR A 176 4.07 10.25 -7.17
N ALA A 177 3.49 10.25 -5.98
CA ALA A 177 2.21 10.88 -5.68
C ALA A 177 2.41 12.02 -4.68
N LEU A 178 1.58 13.04 -4.80
CA LEU A 178 1.53 14.18 -3.88
C LEU A 178 0.17 14.20 -3.18
N ASP A 179 0.15 14.64 -1.93
CA ASP A 179 -1.02 15.14 -1.23
C ASP A 179 -0.82 16.65 -1.07
N ARG A 180 -1.68 17.43 -1.72
CA ARG A 180 -1.63 18.89 -1.77
C ARG A 180 -2.69 19.47 -0.84
N GLU A 181 -2.62 19.11 0.44
CA GLU A 181 -3.63 19.46 1.45
C GLU A 181 -5.01 18.80 1.18
N GLU A 182 -5.02 17.65 0.52
CA GLU A 182 -6.23 16.91 0.19
C GLU A 182 -6.76 16.09 1.39
N PHE A 183 -5.84 15.57 2.23
CA PHE A 183 -6.17 14.83 3.44
C PHE A 183 -6.32 15.74 4.66
N MET A 184 -5.54 16.81 4.75
CA MET A 184 -5.56 17.73 5.88
C MET A 184 -5.09 19.12 5.42
N GLU A 185 -5.85 20.15 5.73
CA GLU A 185 -5.44 21.54 5.49
C GLU A 185 -4.13 21.87 6.20
N GLY A 186 -3.26 22.62 5.54
CA GLY A 186 -1.94 22.99 6.07
C GLY A 186 -0.92 21.85 6.10
N MET A 187 -1.23 20.68 5.50
CA MET A 187 -0.32 19.55 5.40
C MET A 187 -0.11 19.13 3.96
N ILE A 188 1.13 18.86 3.59
CA ILE A 188 1.46 18.21 2.32
C ILE A 188 2.21 16.91 2.53
N ALA A 189 2.11 16.01 1.56
CA ALA A 189 2.86 14.77 1.55
C ALA A 189 3.34 14.40 0.15
N ILE A 190 4.42 13.62 0.09
CA ILE A 190 4.88 12.93 -1.11
C ILE A 190 5.09 11.46 -0.80
N ALA A 191 4.74 10.58 -1.75
CA ALA A 191 4.93 9.14 -1.64
C ALA A 191 5.51 8.54 -2.91
N VAL A 192 6.33 7.51 -2.75
CA VAL A 192 6.83 6.66 -3.83
C VAL A 192 6.43 5.20 -3.58
N PRO A 193 6.22 4.39 -4.63
CA PRO A 193 5.86 2.99 -4.47
C PRO A 193 7.07 2.17 -4.02
N ILE A 194 6.81 1.19 -3.15
CA ILE A 194 7.72 0.08 -2.86
C ILE A 194 7.16 -1.14 -3.58
N LYS A 195 8.00 -1.84 -4.34
CA LYS A 195 7.61 -2.97 -5.16
C LYS A 195 8.38 -4.22 -4.75
N ASP A 196 7.81 -5.39 -5.00
CA ASP A 196 8.56 -6.66 -4.88
C ASP A 196 9.38 -6.96 -6.15
N ARG A 197 10.06 -8.10 -6.18
CA ARG A 197 10.88 -8.54 -7.32
C ARG A 197 10.08 -8.77 -8.61
N ASP A 198 8.77 -8.98 -8.50
CA ASP A 198 7.85 -9.11 -9.63
C ASP A 198 7.23 -7.76 -10.04
N HIS A 199 7.79 -6.63 -9.55
CA HIS A 199 7.32 -5.25 -9.77
C HIS A 199 5.89 -4.97 -9.28
N ARG A 200 5.34 -5.81 -8.38
CA ARG A 200 4.02 -5.60 -7.77
C ARG A 200 4.14 -4.61 -6.62
N PHE A 201 3.16 -3.73 -6.49
CA PHE A 201 3.08 -2.79 -5.36
C PHE A 201 2.87 -3.56 -4.04
N VAL A 202 3.72 -3.32 -3.07
CA VAL A 202 3.66 -3.90 -1.72
C VAL A 202 3.45 -2.86 -0.64
N GLY A 203 3.81 -1.62 -0.91
CA GLY A 203 3.62 -0.51 0.01
C GLY A 203 4.05 0.82 -0.59
N ALA A 204 3.95 1.87 0.19
CA ALA A 204 4.44 3.20 -0.14
C ALA A 204 5.37 3.73 0.95
N LEU A 205 6.46 4.35 0.55
CA LEU A 205 7.30 5.18 1.40
C LEU A 205 6.89 6.64 1.20
N ALA A 206 6.52 7.32 2.27
CA ALA A 206 6.04 8.68 2.21
C ALA A 206 6.67 9.54 3.30
N PHE A 207 6.80 10.84 3.05
CA PHE A 207 6.94 11.81 4.14
C PHE A 207 5.88 12.90 4.01
N HIS A 208 5.55 13.51 5.14
CA HIS A 208 4.63 14.64 5.20
C HIS A 208 5.11 15.68 6.19
N GLY A 209 4.70 16.91 5.96
CA GLY A 209 4.99 18.02 6.83
C GLY A 209 3.99 19.17 6.65
N PRO A 210 3.95 20.13 7.59
CA PRO A 210 3.08 21.29 7.50
C PRO A 210 3.57 22.26 6.42
N THR A 211 2.63 22.93 5.76
CA THR A 211 2.92 23.91 4.68
C THR A 211 3.76 25.09 5.14
N GLN A 212 3.74 25.40 6.43
CA GLN A 212 4.58 26.43 7.04
C GLN A 212 6.08 26.10 7.00
N ARG A 213 6.43 24.81 6.83
CA ARG A 213 7.81 24.32 6.88
C ARG A 213 8.29 23.73 5.57
N ILE A 214 7.39 23.16 4.79
CA ILE A 214 7.74 22.54 3.53
C ILE A 214 6.72 22.88 2.42
N SER A 215 7.21 23.28 1.25
CA SER A 215 6.39 23.50 0.04
C SER A 215 6.34 22.23 -0.83
N ILE A 216 5.40 22.19 -1.78
CA ILE A 216 5.30 21.12 -2.78
C ILE A 216 6.59 20.98 -3.59
N GLU A 217 7.18 22.10 -4.02
CA GLU A 217 8.43 22.12 -4.78
C GLU A 217 9.57 21.51 -3.98
N ASN A 218 9.67 21.87 -2.70
CA ASN A 218 10.66 21.30 -1.77
C ASN A 218 10.42 19.81 -1.50
N ALA A 219 9.17 19.36 -1.45
CA ALA A 219 8.84 17.94 -1.32
C ALA A 219 9.27 17.18 -2.59
N VAL A 220 8.97 17.70 -3.77
CA VAL A 220 9.37 17.09 -5.07
C VAL A 220 10.89 17.10 -5.24
N ALA A 221 11.60 18.14 -4.83
CA ALA A 221 13.07 18.19 -4.86
C ALA A 221 13.72 17.05 -4.04
N ARG A 222 13.03 16.54 -3.02
CA ARG A 222 13.50 15.44 -2.17
C ARG A 222 13.04 14.05 -2.61
N LYS A 223 12.37 13.93 -3.76
CA LYS A 223 11.82 12.64 -4.26
C LYS A 223 12.91 11.57 -4.43
N GLU A 224 14.12 11.96 -4.86
CA GLU A 224 15.21 11.02 -5.09
C GLU A 224 15.67 10.32 -3.79
N ILE A 225 15.55 10.99 -2.63
CA ILE A 225 15.81 10.39 -1.33
C ILE A 225 14.81 9.24 -1.09
N LEU A 226 13.53 9.48 -1.37
CA LEU A 226 12.50 8.44 -1.24
C LEU A 226 12.69 7.30 -2.23
N LEU A 227 13.00 7.59 -3.49
CA LEU A 227 13.21 6.57 -4.54
C LEU A 227 14.40 5.67 -4.19
N SER A 228 15.53 6.25 -3.77
CA SER A 228 16.70 5.48 -3.32
C SER A 228 16.38 4.62 -2.09
N ALA A 229 15.64 5.16 -1.12
CA ALA A 229 15.23 4.41 0.06
C ALA A 229 14.21 3.30 -0.28
N SER A 230 13.29 3.56 -1.21
CA SER A 230 12.34 2.55 -1.71
C SER A 230 13.06 1.37 -2.36
N GLN A 231 14.10 1.64 -3.16
CA GLN A 231 14.92 0.57 -3.75
C GLN A 231 15.63 -0.26 -2.68
N LYS A 232 16.22 0.36 -1.66
CA LYS A 232 16.84 -0.36 -0.53
C LYS A 232 15.83 -1.22 0.22
N LEU A 233 14.61 -0.70 0.45
CA LEU A 233 13.53 -1.46 1.08
C LEU A 233 13.12 -2.67 0.22
N GLN A 234 13.05 -2.51 -1.10
CA GLN A 234 12.78 -3.61 -2.03
C GLN A 234 13.83 -4.72 -1.94
N GLU A 235 15.12 -4.36 -1.93
CA GLU A 235 16.24 -5.31 -1.88
C GLU A 235 16.29 -6.09 -0.55
N HIS A 236 15.86 -5.47 0.56
CA HIS A 236 15.91 -6.07 1.89
C HIS A 236 14.65 -6.82 2.30
N LEU A 237 13.48 -6.44 1.79
CA LEU A 237 12.21 -7.04 2.21
C LEU A 237 11.72 -8.15 1.25
N PHE A 238 12.22 -8.17 0.03
CA PHE A 238 11.75 -9.05 -1.06
C PHE A 238 12.90 -9.59 -1.91
#